data_bcb0a8e1bf527522a27fff583093a5f7
#
_entry.id   bcb0a8e1bf527522a27fff583093a5f7
#
_cell.length_a   1.000
_cell.length_b   1.000
_cell.length_c   1.000
_cell.angle_alpha   90.00
_cell.angle_beta   90.00
_cell.angle_gamma   90.00
#
_symmetry.space_group_name_H-M   'P 1'
#
loop_
_entity.id
_entity.type
_entity.pdbx_description
1 polymer ?
#
loop_
_entity_poly.entity_id
_entity_poly.type
_entity_poly.pdbx_seq_one_letter_code
_entity_poly.pdbx_strand_id
1 'polypeptide(L)'
;FLKEMVNNGWTAKSQIADQYTELNQRIMDGSVASMLNYSSFMPTYDKAGRYGKDDIYIAPMLNLGEEKTYANGWQYVLNAASTRKENAKIFLKWAASLEGQKVYAETFSRIPARTDVVEDPEFSVPGIEELKPYLENTTLVVRPLPANSSEYINEMGAEFQKYVSDEISFDDYISKMQECMKTYFPDEVK
;
A
#
# COMPACT_ATOMS: atom_id res chain seq x y z
N PHE A 1 16.33 1.12 12.99
CA PHE A 1 16.52 0.64 11.62
C PHE A 1 16.33 1.76 10.57
N LEU A 2 15.10 2.34 10.36
CA LEU A 2 14.87 3.36 9.32
C LEU A 2 15.73 4.61 9.48
N LYS A 3 15.90 5.12 10.73
CA LYS A 3 16.79 6.24 11.02
C LYS A 3 18.26 5.90 10.70
N GLU A 4 18.70 4.68 10.96
CA GLU A 4 20.04 4.21 10.63
C GLU A 4 20.26 4.14 9.11
N MET A 5 19.25 3.76 8.34
CA MET A 5 19.33 3.80 6.87
C MET A 5 19.62 5.21 6.36
N VAL A 6 18.94 6.21 6.93
CA VAL A 6 19.17 7.63 6.59
C VAL A 6 20.56 8.09 7.04
N ASN A 7 20.95 7.80 8.27
CA ASN A 7 22.22 8.24 8.84
C ASN A 7 23.44 7.59 8.17
N ASN A 8 23.28 6.35 7.70
CA ASN A 8 24.33 5.63 6.96
C ASN A 8 24.35 5.94 5.45
N GLY A 9 23.45 6.79 4.98
CA GLY A 9 23.35 7.13 3.57
C GLY A 9 22.85 5.98 2.68
N TRP A 10 22.21 4.94 3.27
CA TRP A 10 21.61 3.84 2.50
C TRP A 10 20.29 4.27 1.84
N THR A 11 19.71 5.33 2.33
CA THR A 11 18.58 6.02 1.71
C THR A 11 18.78 7.53 1.77
N ALA A 12 18.22 8.26 0.80
CA ALA A 12 18.35 9.71 0.77
C ALA A 12 17.51 10.36 1.88
N LYS A 13 18.03 11.42 2.50
CA LYS A 13 17.28 12.21 3.50
C LYS A 13 15.93 12.72 3.00
N SER A 14 15.85 13.09 1.73
CA SER A 14 14.60 13.55 1.10
C SER A 14 13.48 12.50 1.14
N GLN A 15 13.80 11.22 1.21
CA GLN A 15 12.78 10.15 1.28
C GLN A 15 11.87 10.23 2.51
N ILE A 16 12.27 10.96 3.56
CA ILE A 16 11.42 11.23 4.73
C ILE A 16 10.16 12.00 4.34
N ALA A 17 10.24 12.82 3.28
CA ALA A 17 9.15 13.67 2.80
C ALA A 17 8.67 13.31 1.38
N ASP A 18 9.35 12.38 0.70
CA ASP A 18 8.97 11.96 -0.66
C ASP A 18 7.57 11.32 -0.65
N GLN A 19 6.75 11.70 -1.61
CA GLN A 19 5.45 11.11 -1.86
C GLN A 19 5.55 10.02 -2.95
N TYR A 20 4.43 9.39 -3.31
CA TYR A 20 4.41 8.32 -4.31
C TYR A 20 4.98 8.75 -5.67
N THR A 21 4.77 9.99 -6.08
CA THR A 21 5.27 10.51 -7.35
C THR A 21 6.79 10.53 -7.37
N GLU A 22 7.41 11.08 -6.35
CA GLU A 22 8.86 11.17 -6.21
C GLU A 22 9.48 9.78 -6.09
N LEU A 23 8.90 8.89 -5.27
CA LEU A 23 9.38 7.52 -5.12
C LEU A 23 9.33 6.74 -6.43
N ASN A 24 8.21 6.82 -7.17
CA ASN A 24 8.10 6.15 -8.46
C ASN A 24 9.07 6.72 -9.50
N GLN A 25 9.32 8.03 -9.47
CA GLN A 25 10.33 8.62 -10.35
C GLN A 25 11.74 8.11 -10.05
N ARG A 26 12.10 8.00 -8.76
CA ARG A 26 13.43 7.51 -8.34
C ARG A 26 13.70 6.07 -8.74
N ILE A 27 12.74 5.18 -8.68
CA ILE A 27 12.93 3.81 -9.16
C ILE A 27 13.03 3.78 -10.68
N MET A 28 12.25 4.60 -11.39
CA MET A 28 12.30 4.66 -12.85
C MET A 28 13.58 5.28 -13.41
N ASP A 29 14.19 6.24 -12.71
CA ASP A 29 15.47 6.85 -13.13
C ASP A 29 16.70 6.10 -12.60
N GLY A 30 16.49 5.05 -11.80
CA GLY A 30 17.58 4.23 -11.26
C GLY A 30 18.33 4.85 -10.08
N SER A 31 17.81 5.94 -9.48
CA SER A 31 18.43 6.57 -8.30
C SER A 31 18.21 5.80 -7.02
N VAL A 32 17.30 4.83 -7.00
CA VAL A 32 17.13 3.84 -5.94
C VAL A 32 17.09 2.43 -6.52
N ALA A 33 17.71 1.48 -5.81
CA ALA A 33 17.79 0.09 -6.24
C ALA A 33 16.53 -0.71 -5.88
N SER A 34 15.82 -0.31 -4.81
CA SER A 34 14.60 -0.97 -4.35
C SER A 34 13.74 -0.01 -3.54
N MET A 35 12.46 -0.28 -3.49
CA MET A 35 11.51 0.45 -2.63
C MET A 35 10.34 -0.44 -2.21
N LEU A 36 9.68 -0.09 -1.11
CA LEU A 36 8.40 -0.67 -0.74
C LEU A 36 7.29 0.10 -1.46
N ASN A 37 6.46 -0.63 -2.20
CA ASN A 37 5.36 -0.01 -2.93
C ASN A 37 4.19 -0.98 -3.11
N TYR A 38 3.07 -0.46 -3.61
CA TYR A 38 1.91 -1.28 -3.97
C TYR A 38 2.08 -1.87 -5.37
N SER A 39 1.66 -3.11 -5.54
CA SER A 39 1.61 -3.78 -6.86
C SER A 39 0.81 -3.00 -7.90
N SER A 40 -0.12 -2.15 -7.47
CA SER A 40 -0.91 -1.28 -8.36
C SER A 40 -0.08 -0.25 -9.15
N PHE A 41 1.21 -0.09 -8.87
CA PHE A 41 2.12 0.74 -9.67
C PHE A 41 2.80 -0.01 -10.82
N MET A 42 2.77 -1.34 -10.87
CA MET A 42 3.38 -2.13 -11.96
C MET A 42 2.91 -1.70 -13.36
N PRO A 43 1.60 -1.43 -13.59
CA PRO A 43 1.15 -0.91 -14.89
C PRO A 43 1.79 0.42 -15.30
N THR A 44 2.22 1.24 -14.34
CA THR A 44 2.93 2.50 -14.64
C THR A 44 4.33 2.22 -15.18
N TYR A 45 5.04 1.26 -14.60
CA TYR A 45 6.37 0.86 -15.06
C TYR A 45 6.30 0.13 -16.40
N ASP A 46 5.28 -0.72 -16.59
CA ASP A 46 5.03 -1.43 -17.84
C ASP A 46 4.77 -0.45 -19.00
N LYS A 47 3.89 0.53 -18.82
CA LYS A 47 3.62 1.60 -19.80
C LYS A 47 4.86 2.44 -20.12
N ALA A 48 5.78 2.57 -19.19
CA ALA A 48 7.06 3.24 -19.38
C ALA A 48 8.13 2.34 -20.04
N GLY A 49 7.81 1.06 -20.32
CA GLY A 49 8.74 0.08 -20.86
C GLY A 49 9.84 -0.33 -19.87
N ARG A 50 9.58 -0.17 -18.56
CA ARG A 50 10.54 -0.41 -17.48
C ARG A 50 10.19 -1.63 -16.61
N TYR A 51 9.13 -2.37 -16.92
CA TYR A 51 8.77 -3.57 -16.20
C TYR A 51 9.44 -4.81 -16.78
N GLY A 52 10.06 -5.63 -15.92
CA GLY A 52 10.67 -6.90 -16.30
C GLY A 52 11.82 -7.29 -15.36
N LYS A 53 12.28 -8.55 -15.45
CA LYS A 53 13.33 -9.11 -14.58
C LYS A 53 14.67 -8.37 -14.67
N ASP A 54 14.97 -7.79 -15.81
CA ASP A 54 16.21 -7.07 -16.05
C ASP A 54 16.08 -5.56 -15.75
N ASP A 55 14.94 -5.10 -15.25
CA ASP A 55 14.67 -3.71 -14.91
C ASP A 55 13.88 -3.62 -13.58
N ILE A 56 12.60 -3.24 -13.61
CA ILE A 56 11.75 -3.11 -12.41
C ILE A 56 10.83 -4.33 -12.33
N TYR A 57 10.89 -5.07 -11.24
CA TYR A 57 10.02 -6.21 -10.99
C TYR A 57 9.64 -6.32 -9.51
N ILE A 58 8.63 -7.15 -9.21
CA ILE A 58 8.21 -7.41 -7.84
C ILE A 58 9.14 -8.44 -7.21
N ALA A 59 9.68 -8.09 -6.05
CA ALA A 59 10.43 -8.98 -5.18
C ALA A 59 9.64 -9.28 -3.89
N PRO A 60 9.96 -10.38 -3.19
CA PRO A 60 9.39 -10.66 -1.88
C PRO A 60 9.57 -9.52 -0.91
N MET A 61 8.54 -9.29 -0.07
CA MET A 61 8.72 -8.42 1.09
C MET A 61 9.85 -8.95 1.98
N LEU A 62 10.68 -8.03 2.45
CA LEU A 62 11.66 -8.34 3.48
C LEU A 62 10.91 -8.87 4.70
N ASN A 63 11.16 -10.12 5.08
CA ASN A 63 10.59 -10.69 6.27
C ASN A 63 11.62 -10.66 7.42
N LEU A 64 11.14 -10.37 8.61
CA LEU A 64 11.93 -10.41 9.85
C LEU A 64 11.62 -11.67 10.67
N GLY A 65 11.36 -12.78 9.98
CA GLY A 65 11.04 -14.09 10.58
C GLY A 65 9.60 -14.57 10.36
N GLU A 66 8.73 -13.74 9.80
CA GLU A 66 7.36 -14.11 9.46
C GLU A 66 7.00 -13.62 8.06
N GLU A 67 6.41 -14.50 7.25
CA GLU A 67 5.93 -14.14 5.91
C GLU A 67 4.61 -13.38 6.01
N LYS A 68 4.71 -12.05 6.07
CA LYS A 68 3.58 -11.13 6.13
C LYS A 68 3.71 -10.08 5.05
N THR A 69 2.60 -9.68 4.46
CA THR A 69 2.52 -8.51 3.58
C THR A 69 1.29 -7.68 3.89
N TYR A 70 1.36 -6.42 3.53
CA TYR A 70 0.28 -5.46 3.75
C TYR A 70 -0.76 -5.56 2.63
N ALA A 71 -2.02 -5.80 3.01
CA ALA A 71 -3.15 -5.77 2.08
C ALA A 71 -3.95 -4.48 2.26
N ASN A 72 -4.20 -3.79 1.15
CA ASN A 72 -5.08 -2.63 1.09
C ASN A 72 -5.86 -2.62 -0.23
N GLY A 73 -7.04 -2.02 -0.23
CA GLY A 73 -7.87 -1.92 -1.42
C GLY A 73 -8.87 -0.78 -1.33
N TRP A 74 -9.34 -0.36 -2.49
CA TRP A 74 -10.45 0.58 -2.60
C TRP A 74 -11.78 -0.17 -2.49
N GLN A 75 -12.76 0.47 -1.89
CA GLN A 75 -14.09 -0.09 -1.71
C GLN A 75 -15.14 0.87 -2.27
N TYR A 76 -16.12 0.31 -2.95
CA TYR A 76 -17.35 1.04 -3.27
C TYR A 76 -18.27 1.03 -2.06
N VAL A 77 -18.78 2.19 -1.68
CA VAL A 77 -19.70 2.33 -0.56
C VAL A 77 -21.02 2.96 -1.01
N LEU A 78 -22.11 2.55 -0.39
CA LEU A 78 -23.43 3.14 -0.59
C LEU A 78 -23.67 4.21 0.47
N ASN A 79 -23.82 5.47 0.04
CA ASN A 79 -24.17 6.54 0.97
C ASN A 79 -25.58 6.31 1.53
N ALA A 80 -25.69 6.23 2.85
CA ALA A 80 -26.96 6.02 3.55
C ALA A 80 -27.99 7.12 3.28
N ALA A 81 -27.57 8.35 3.01
CA ALA A 81 -28.44 9.49 2.68
C ALA A 81 -28.84 9.55 1.19
N SER A 82 -28.33 8.66 0.32
CA SER A 82 -28.68 8.67 -1.10
C SER A 82 -30.16 8.39 -1.33
N THR A 83 -30.79 9.17 -2.20
CA THR A 83 -32.16 8.94 -2.67
C THR A 83 -32.24 7.93 -3.82
N ARG A 84 -31.09 7.49 -4.37
CA ARG A 84 -30.99 6.57 -5.52
C ARG A 84 -30.39 5.21 -5.13
N LYS A 85 -30.71 4.71 -3.94
CA LYS A 85 -30.10 3.50 -3.38
C LYS A 85 -30.27 2.26 -4.26
N GLU A 86 -31.43 2.09 -4.88
CA GLU A 86 -31.70 0.91 -5.71
C GLU A 86 -30.82 0.89 -6.96
N ASN A 87 -30.65 2.03 -7.64
CA ASN A 87 -29.75 2.13 -8.77
C ASN A 87 -28.27 1.90 -8.37
N ALA A 88 -27.86 2.45 -7.23
CA ALA A 88 -26.53 2.22 -6.70
C ALA A 88 -26.28 0.74 -6.36
N LYS A 89 -27.25 0.03 -5.80
CA LYS A 89 -27.18 -1.41 -5.55
C LYS A 89 -27.00 -2.23 -6.82
N ILE A 90 -27.67 -1.84 -7.94
CA ILE A 90 -27.49 -2.50 -9.24
C ILE A 90 -26.05 -2.36 -9.70
N PHE A 91 -25.50 -1.15 -9.64
CA PHE A 91 -24.08 -0.91 -9.97
C PHE A 91 -23.14 -1.71 -9.09
N LEU A 92 -23.33 -1.69 -7.76
CA LEU A 92 -22.47 -2.42 -6.82
C LEU A 92 -22.49 -3.93 -7.06
N LYS A 93 -23.68 -4.50 -7.38
CA LYS A 93 -23.79 -5.93 -7.75
C LYS A 93 -23.03 -6.24 -9.01
N TRP A 94 -23.14 -5.39 -10.04
CA TRP A 94 -22.38 -5.56 -11.28
C TRP A 94 -20.87 -5.40 -11.00
N ALA A 95 -20.44 -4.38 -10.30
CA ALA A 95 -19.02 -4.14 -9.98
C ALA A 95 -18.37 -5.31 -9.19
N ALA A 96 -19.17 -6.04 -8.38
CA ALA A 96 -18.74 -7.24 -7.67
C ALA A 96 -18.92 -8.54 -8.47
N SER A 97 -19.55 -8.50 -9.64
CA SER A 97 -19.74 -9.68 -10.48
C SER A 97 -18.44 -10.09 -11.18
N LEU A 98 -18.42 -11.31 -11.74
CA LEU A 98 -17.29 -11.79 -12.55
C LEU A 98 -16.98 -10.83 -13.71
N GLU A 99 -18.02 -10.43 -14.45
CA GLU A 99 -17.90 -9.49 -15.56
C GLU A 99 -17.34 -8.14 -15.12
N GLY A 100 -17.92 -7.53 -14.07
CA GLY A 100 -17.47 -6.24 -13.55
C GLY A 100 -16.03 -6.26 -13.05
N GLN A 101 -15.60 -7.34 -12.43
CA GLN A 101 -14.22 -7.51 -11.96
C GLN A 101 -13.24 -7.76 -13.12
N LYS A 102 -13.62 -8.49 -14.17
CA LYS A 102 -12.82 -8.62 -15.40
C LYS A 102 -12.64 -7.24 -16.08
N VAL A 103 -13.73 -6.51 -16.29
CA VAL A 103 -13.67 -5.15 -16.85
C VAL A 103 -12.79 -4.21 -16.02
N TYR A 104 -12.89 -4.27 -14.69
CA TYR A 104 -12.02 -3.50 -13.81
C TYR A 104 -10.53 -3.86 -13.99
N ALA A 105 -10.23 -5.15 -13.98
CA ALA A 105 -8.87 -5.64 -14.09
C ALA A 105 -8.23 -5.28 -15.44
N GLU A 106 -8.95 -5.45 -16.54
CA GLU A 106 -8.52 -5.11 -17.91
C GLU A 106 -8.32 -3.60 -18.08
N THR A 107 -9.28 -2.80 -17.58
CA THR A 107 -9.25 -1.33 -17.76
C THR A 107 -8.11 -0.69 -16.98
N PHE A 108 -7.89 -1.13 -15.74
CA PHE A 108 -6.92 -0.53 -14.83
C PHE A 108 -5.62 -1.32 -14.68
N SER A 109 -5.53 -2.49 -15.31
CA SER A 109 -4.40 -3.44 -15.16
C SER A 109 -4.10 -3.71 -13.68
N ARG A 110 -5.14 -4.00 -12.88
CA ARG A 110 -5.04 -4.19 -11.43
C ARG A 110 -5.60 -5.54 -11.03
N ILE A 111 -5.12 -6.04 -9.89
CA ILE A 111 -5.61 -7.29 -9.33
C ILE A 111 -7.05 -7.09 -8.85
N PRO A 112 -8.01 -7.89 -9.34
CA PRO A 112 -9.40 -7.83 -8.90
C PRO A 112 -9.58 -8.45 -7.52
N ALA A 113 -10.71 -8.16 -6.86
CA ALA A 113 -11.03 -8.72 -5.56
C ALA A 113 -11.56 -10.19 -5.62
N ARG A 114 -11.86 -10.69 -6.81
CA ARG A 114 -12.39 -12.04 -7.02
C ARG A 114 -11.27 -13.02 -7.34
N THR A 115 -11.15 -14.07 -6.56
CA THR A 115 -10.15 -15.13 -6.75
C THR A 115 -10.37 -15.89 -8.06
N ASP A 116 -11.62 -16.14 -8.44
CA ASP A 116 -11.95 -16.83 -9.69
C ASP A 116 -11.56 -16.03 -10.96
N VAL A 117 -11.36 -14.72 -10.85
CA VAL A 117 -10.75 -13.93 -11.93
C VAL A 117 -9.23 -14.05 -11.90
N VAL A 118 -8.62 -14.01 -10.71
CA VAL A 118 -7.15 -14.14 -10.57
C VAL A 118 -6.67 -15.54 -11.00
N GLU A 119 -7.48 -16.56 -10.75
CA GLU A 119 -7.20 -17.95 -11.12
C GLU A 119 -7.50 -18.27 -12.59
N ASP A 120 -8.18 -17.38 -13.31
CA ASP A 120 -8.44 -17.55 -14.75
C ASP A 120 -7.10 -17.59 -15.52
N PRO A 121 -6.81 -18.67 -16.27
CA PRO A 121 -5.54 -18.78 -17.02
C PRO A 121 -5.33 -17.68 -18.08
N GLU A 122 -6.41 -17.05 -18.53
CA GLU A 122 -6.34 -15.92 -19.47
C GLU A 122 -6.12 -14.58 -18.77
N PHE A 123 -6.22 -14.53 -17.44
CA PHE A 123 -6.01 -13.29 -16.68
C PHE A 123 -4.53 -12.98 -16.56
N SER A 124 -4.13 -11.82 -17.06
CA SER A 124 -2.76 -11.31 -16.96
C SER A 124 -2.76 -9.81 -16.74
N VAL A 125 -2.04 -9.37 -15.71
CA VAL A 125 -1.69 -7.97 -15.47
C VAL A 125 -0.22 -7.89 -15.04
N PRO A 126 0.49 -6.77 -15.27
CA PRO A 126 1.88 -6.64 -14.85
C PRO A 126 2.07 -6.93 -13.37
N GLY A 127 2.97 -7.85 -13.04
CA GLY A 127 3.29 -8.26 -11.67
C GLY A 127 2.45 -9.41 -11.10
N ILE A 128 1.44 -9.92 -11.83
CA ILE A 128 0.57 -10.97 -11.27
C ILE A 128 1.31 -12.30 -11.06
N GLU A 129 2.20 -12.67 -11.98
CA GLU A 129 2.94 -13.94 -11.90
C GLU A 129 3.93 -13.94 -10.72
N GLU A 130 4.51 -12.81 -10.41
CA GLU A 130 5.37 -12.63 -9.24
C GLU A 130 4.57 -12.62 -7.94
N LEU A 131 3.31 -12.15 -7.97
CA LEU A 131 2.46 -12.03 -6.79
C LEU A 131 1.71 -13.31 -6.43
N LYS A 132 1.31 -14.13 -7.41
CA LYS A 132 0.55 -15.37 -7.16
C LYS A 132 1.15 -16.24 -6.04
N PRO A 133 2.46 -16.57 -6.02
CA PRO A 133 3.06 -17.37 -4.95
C PRO A 133 2.94 -16.72 -3.57
N TYR A 134 2.93 -15.39 -3.50
CA TYR A 134 2.77 -14.65 -2.23
C TYR A 134 1.35 -14.65 -1.75
N LEU A 135 0.37 -14.48 -2.65
CA LEU A 135 -1.05 -14.52 -2.30
C LEU A 135 -1.47 -15.86 -1.69
N GLU A 136 -0.82 -16.96 -2.11
CA GLU A 136 -1.09 -18.30 -1.61
C GLU A 136 -0.46 -18.58 -0.24
N ASN A 137 0.74 -18.05 0.02
CA ASN A 137 1.58 -18.48 1.14
C ASN A 137 1.83 -17.39 2.19
N THR A 138 1.42 -16.14 1.94
CA THR A 138 1.73 -15.02 2.80
C THR A 138 0.51 -14.56 3.60
N THR A 139 0.69 -14.33 4.89
CA THR A 139 -0.37 -13.73 5.72
C THR A 139 -0.60 -12.27 5.32
N LEU A 140 -1.82 -11.98 4.87
CA LEU A 140 -2.23 -10.62 4.55
C LEU A 140 -2.61 -9.86 5.82
N VAL A 141 -1.93 -8.77 6.08
CA VAL A 141 -2.16 -7.91 7.24
C VAL A 141 -2.84 -6.63 6.80
N VAL A 142 -3.94 -6.31 7.44
CA VAL A 142 -4.64 -5.03 7.23
C VAL A 142 -4.21 -4.06 8.33
N ARG A 143 -3.88 -2.84 7.95
CA ARG A 143 -3.53 -1.80 8.92
C ARG A 143 -4.74 -1.46 9.79
N PRO A 144 -4.64 -1.48 11.13
CA PRO A 144 -5.68 -0.95 11.99
C PRO A 144 -5.81 0.56 11.75
N LEU A 145 -7.03 1.00 11.49
CA LEU A 145 -7.33 2.41 11.25
C LEU A 145 -8.46 2.85 12.18
N PRO A 146 -8.26 3.93 12.94
CA PRO A 146 -9.31 4.54 13.74
C PRO A 146 -10.29 5.30 12.84
N ALA A 147 -11.41 5.76 13.42
CA ALA A 147 -12.41 6.55 12.69
C ALA A 147 -11.81 7.82 12.07
N ASN A 148 -10.85 8.47 12.75
CA ASN A 148 -10.12 9.65 12.29
C ASN A 148 -8.75 9.26 11.71
N SER A 149 -8.77 8.33 10.75
CA SER A 149 -7.54 7.74 10.22
C SER A 149 -6.58 8.73 9.54
N SER A 150 -7.11 9.79 8.92
CA SER A 150 -6.26 10.81 8.28
C SER A 150 -5.46 11.60 9.29
N GLU A 151 -6.08 12.05 10.36
CA GLU A 151 -5.45 12.77 11.45
C GLU A 151 -4.41 11.89 12.14
N TYR A 152 -4.78 10.64 12.46
CA TYR A 152 -3.87 9.65 13.03
C TYR A 152 -2.61 9.45 12.19
N ILE A 153 -2.77 9.21 10.88
CA ILE A 153 -1.64 8.97 9.97
C ILE A 153 -0.74 10.21 9.88
N ASN A 154 -1.33 11.41 9.79
CA ASN A 154 -0.57 12.65 9.68
C ASN A 154 0.21 12.95 10.97
N GLU A 155 -0.41 12.75 12.13
CA GLU A 155 0.25 12.96 13.43
C GLU A 155 1.40 11.97 13.63
N MET A 156 1.17 10.67 13.42
CA MET A 156 2.19 9.64 13.50
C MET A 156 3.35 9.91 12.54
N GLY A 157 3.04 10.30 11.30
CA GLY A 157 4.03 10.62 10.29
C GLY A 157 4.88 11.83 10.64
N ALA A 158 4.26 12.90 11.16
CA ALA A 158 4.96 14.10 11.56
C ALA A 158 5.96 13.84 12.71
N GLU A 159 5.55 13.09 13.72
CA GLU A 159 6.45 12.74 14.83
C GLU A 159 7.58 11.80 14.39
N PHE A 160 7.30 10.88 13.46
CA PHE A 160 8.35 10.05 12.87
C PHE A 160 9.37 10.89 12.09
N GLN A 161 8.92 11.87 11.31
CA GLN A 161 9.80 12.79 10.57
C GLN A 161 10.72 13.56 11.53
N LYS A 162 10.20 14.11 12.63
CA LYS A 162 10.99 14.79 13.65
C LYS A 162 12.06 13.86 14.26
N TYR A 163 11.68 12.63 14.58
CA TYR A 163 12.61 11.65 15.11
C TYR A 163 13.74 11.32 14.13
N VAL A 164 13.41 11.07 12.87
CA VAL A 164 14.42 10.73 11.85
C VAL A 164 15.31 11.93 11.52
N SER A 165 14.80 13.16 11.64
CA SER A 165 15.55 14.41 11.43
C SER A 165 16.36 14.87 12.66
N ASP A 166 16.43 14.07 13.72
CA ASP A 166 17.12 14.40 14.97
C ASP A 166 16.54 15.62 15.74
N GLU A 167 15.28 15.98 15.49
CA GLU A 167 14.59 17.07 16.19
C GLU A 167 14.08 16.64 17.58
N ILE A 168 13.77 15.34 17.74
CA ILE A 168 13.36 14.75 19.02
C ILE A 168 14.14 13.45 19.29
N SER A 169 14.26 13.09 20.56
CA SER A 169 14.87 11.83 20.99
C SER A 169 13.98 10.62 20.66
N PHE A 170 14.53 9.41 20.74
CA PHE A 170 13.76 8.19 20.61
C PHE A 170 12.69 8.05 21.70
N ASP A 171 13.04 8.41 22.94
CA ASP A 171 12.12 8.32 24.08
C ASP A 171 10.95 9.31 23.95
N ASP A 172 11.22 10.52 23.45
CA ASP A 172 10.18 11.50 23.15
C ASP A 172 9.27 10.98 22.03
N TYR A 173 9.86 10.41 20.97
CA TYR A 173 9.09 9.81 19.87
C TYR A 173 8.17 8.69 20.39
N ILE A 174 8.68 7.76 21.20
CA ILE A 174 7.87 6.68 21.78
C ILE A 174 6.75 7.24 22.67
N SER A 175 7.05 8.26 23.47
CA SER A 175 6.05 8.92 24.31
C SER A 175 4.93 9.54 23.47
N LYS A 176 5.28 10.21 22.37
CA LYS A 176 4.30 10.77 21.42
C LYS A 176 3.46 9.69 20.74
N MET A 177 4.09 8.58 20.35
CA MET A 177 3.36 7.44 19.77
C MET A 177 2.33 6.85 20.76
N GLN A 178 2.71 6.73 22.03
CA GLN A 178 1.81 6.25 23.08
C GLN A 178 0.64 7.22 23.32
N GLU A 179 0.87 8.53 23.30
CA GLU A 179 -0.20 9.55 23.39
C GLU A 179 -1.14 9.45 22.21
N CYS A 180 -0.60 9.34 20.99
CA CYS A 180 -1.34 9.16 19.77
C CYS A 180 -2.22 7.89 19.81
N MET A 181 -1.65 6.76 20.22
CA MET A 181 -2.39 5.51 20.39
C MET A 181 -3.54 5.63 21.39
N LYS A 182 -3.32 6.27 22.55
CA LYS A 182 -4.39 6.50 23.54
C LYS A 182 -5.51 7.39 22.99
N THR A 183 -5.16 8.37 22.17
CA THR A 183 -6.12 9.30 21.57
C THR A 183 -7.00 8.62 20.53
N TYR A 184 -6.40 7.83 19.65
CA TYR A 184 -7.09 7.25 18.49
C TYR A 184 -7.63 5.83 18.71
N PHE A 185 -7.09 5.11 19.70
CA PHE A 185 -7.51 3.75 20.06
C PHE A 185 -7.77 3.63 21.57
N PRO A 186 -8.68 4.44 22.15
CA PRO A 186 -8.87 4.49 23.60
C PRO A 186 -9.33 3.16 24.21
N ASP A 187 -10.00 2.32 23.45
CA ASP A 187 -10.51 1.03 23.90
C ASP A 187 -9.45 -0.09 23.83
N GLU A 188 -8.36 0.10 23.09
CA GLU A 188 -7.33 -0.91 22.85
C GLU A 188 -6.08 -0.68 23.72
N VAL A 189 -5.84 0.56 24.15
CA VAL A 189 -4.69 0.93 24.98
C VAL A 189 -5.13 1.07 26.42
N LYS A 190 -4.79 0.09 27.26
CA LYS A 190 -5.00 0.10 28.71
C LYS A 190 -3.84 0.72 29.46
#